data_42bdc8ec25a81e19531b1f15d2e1d350
#
_entry.id   42bdc8ec25a81e19531b1f15d2e1d350
#
_cell.length_a   1.000
_cell.length_b   1.000
_cell.length_c   1.000
_cell.angle_alpha   90.00
_cell.angle_beta   90.00
_cell.angle_gamma   90.00
#
_symmetry.space_group_name_H-M   'P 1'
#
loop_
_entity.id
_entity.type
_entity.pdbx_description
1 polymer ?
#
loop_
_entity_poly.entity_id
_entity_poly.type
_entity_poly.pdbx_seq_one_letter_code
_entity_poly.pdbx_strand_id
1 'polypeptide(L)'
;QLGKNHALSLSAVYQPELRLGGTYQRELYSSATIGVPNSYDTVLFSSQSFSAQLAQSTQFGFSYAWKLPKYKRQTRELHPQLQLFASYSLFGSLSQNQNLLTGFDQKNYNRMSFGLQYQPEFKVIENIATLKPLEKLTYRVGYYQQTLPYTNSGIQYEEQGLTIGFGLPLLAQVSLSSLNVGLTFGQRSIPTGIWKEQFIGARVSIILAPSNFEKWFRKRQLD
;
A
#
# COMPACT_ATOMS: atom_id res chain seq x y z
N GLN A 1 1.49 -19.12 26.36
CA GLN A 1 1.54 -17.66 26.50
C GLN A 1 2.96 -17.21 26.17
N LEU A 2 3.11 -16.49 25.09
CA LEU A 2 4.30 -15.67 24.85
C LEU A 2 4.38 -14.67 26.01
N GLY A 3 5.52 -14.57 26.69
CA GLY A 3 5.66 -13.74 27.93
C GLY A 3 5.27 -12.27 27.71
N LYS A 4 5.13 -11.50 28.78
CA LYS A 4 4.65 -10.08 28.79
C LYS A 4 5.36 -9.14 27.79
N ASN A 5 6.53 -9.53 27.26
CA ASN A 5 7.35 -8.73 26.35
C ASN A 5 7.23 -9.13 24.87
N HIS A 6 6.41 -10.12 24.54
CA HIS A 6 6.30 -10.69 23.21
C HIS A 6 4.85 -10.66 22.73
N ALA A 7 4.65 -10.29 21.50
CA ALA A 7 3.34 -10.37 20.84
C ALA A 7 3.51 -10.98 19.46
N LEU A 8 2.66 -11.95 19.14
CA LEU A 8 2.57 -12.63 17.85
C LEU A 8 1.21 -12.30 17.24
N SER A 9 1.19 -11.95 15.97
CA SER A 9 -0.04 -11.75 15.22
C SER A 9 0.04 -12.51 13.91
N LEU A 10 -1.04 -13.20 13.57
CA LEU A 10 -1.26 -13.86 12.29
C LEU A 10 -2.49 -13.24 11.65
N SER A 11 -2.43 -13.01 10.36
CA SER A 11 -3.56 -12.48 9.60
C SER A 11 -3.73 -13.25 8.30
N ALA A 12 -4.98 -13.44 7.89
CA ALA A 12 -5.33 -13.94 6.58
C ALA A 12 -6.46 -13.07 6.03
N VAL A 13 -6.31 -12.62 4.79
CA VAL A 13 -7.31 -11.84 4.08
C VAL A 13 -7.60 -12.54 2.77
N TYR A 14 -8.87 -12.77 2.50
CA TYR A 14 -9.35 -13.31 1.24
C TYR A 14 -10.30 -12.31 0.59
N GLN A 15 -10.03 -11.95 -0.63
CA GLN A 15 -10.89 -11.14 -1.48
C GLN A 15 -11.37 -12.01 -2.63
N PRO A 16 -12.68 -12.30 -2.73
CA PRO A 16 -13.22 -13.05 -3.85
C PRO A 16 -13.12 -12.27 -5.16
N GLU A 17 -13.23 -12.99 -6.25
CA GLU A 17 -13.38 -12.38 -7.57
C GLU A 17 -14.65 -11.52 -7.61
N LEU A 18 -14.52 -10.30 -8.10
CA LEU A 18 -15.64 -9.38 -8.31
C LEU A 18 -15.78 -9.11 -9.78
N ARG A 19 -16.99 -9.28 -10.32
CA ARG A 19 -17.31 -8.96 -11.72
C ARG A 19 -18.05 -7.64 -11.79
N LEU A 20 -17.53 -6.74 -12.57
CA LEU A 20 -18.14 -5.45 -12.88
C LEU A 20 -18.55 -5.45 -14.36
N GLY A 21 -19.82 -5.25 -14.62
CA GLY A 21 -20.34 -5.10 -15.98
C GLY A 21 -20.80 -3.67 -16.23
N GLY A 22 -20.62 -3.19 -17.44
CA GLY A 22 -21.08 -1.88 -17.84
C GLY A 22 -21.16 -1.74 -19.34
N THR A 23 -21.75 -0.65 -19.80
CA THR A 23 -21.81 -0.27 -21.20
C THR A 23 -21.01 1.01 -21.38
N TYR A 24 -20.05 0.98 -22.27
CA TYR A 24 -19.34 2.17 -22.73
C TYR A 24 -20.01 2.69 -24.00
N GLN A 25 -20.40 3.96 -23.98
CA GLN A 25 -21.03 4.62 -25.11
C GLN A 25 -20.11 5.75 -25.59
N ARG A 26 -19.74 5.70 -26.86
CA ARG A 26 -18.95 6.73 -27.51
C ARG A 26 -19.77 7.35 -28.65
N GLU A 27 -19.93 8.66 -28.55
CA GLU A 27 -20.60 9.45 -29.56
C GLU A 27 -19.61 10.50 -30.08
N LEU A 28 -19.49 10.57 -31.41
CA LEU A 28 -18.73 11.60 -32.10
C LEU A 28 -19.71 12.46 -32.89
N TYR A 29 -19.72 13.73 -32.57
CA TYR A 29 -20.55 14.71 -33.26
C TYR A 29 -19.68 15.56 -34.16
N SER A 30 -20.17 15.84 -35.41
CA SER A 30 -19.65 16.94 -36.19
C SER A 30 -20.65 18.09 -36.14
N SER A 31 -20.14 19.31 -36.02
CA SER A 31 -20.95 20.52 -36.09
C SER A 31 -20.65 21.22 -37.42
N ALA A 32 -21.66 21.40 -38.24
CA ALA A 32 -21.52 22.13 -39.52
C ALA A 32 -21.35 23.65 -39.29
N THR A 33 -21.76 24.16 -38.13
CA THR A 33 -21.70 25.60 -37.83
C THR A 33 -21.33 25.82 -36.36
N ILE A 34 -20.23 26.51 -36.12
CA ILE A 34 -19.80 26.85 -34.78
C ILE A 34 -20.76 27.86 -34.16
N GLY A 35 -21.36 27.52 -33.02
CA GLY A 35 -22.20 28.42 -32.23
C GLY A 35 -23.72 28.35 -32.50
N VAL A 36 -24.20 27.44 -33.33
CA VAL A 36 -25.64 27.20 -33.50
C VAL A 36 -26.05 25.98 -32.67
N PRO A 37 -26.89 26.16 -31.63
CA PRO A 37 -27.42 25.02 -30.87
C PRO A 37 -28.20 24.08 -31.81
N ASN A 38 -28.00 22.77 -31.64
CA ASN A 38 -28.66 21.71 -32.40
C ASN A 38 -28.23 21.51 -33.86
N SER A 39 -27.09 22.04 -34.30
CA SER A 39 -26.52 21.75 -35.62
C SER A 39 -25.52 20.58 -35.58
N TYR A 40 -25.73 19.62 -34.69
CA TYR A 40 -24.84 18.45 -34.54
C TYR A 40 -25.38 17.31 -35.42
N ASP A 41 -24.50 16.73 -36.20
CA ASP A 41 -24.74 15.46 -36.85
C ASP A 41 -23.89 14.38 -36.19
N THR A 42 -24.50 13.26 -35.85
CA THR A 42 -23.78 12.14 -35.21
C THR A 42 -22.99 11.41 -36.29
N VAL A 43 -21.68 11.60 -36.29
CA VAL A 43 -20.78 10.97 -37.26
C VAL A 43 -20.48 9.52 -36.88
N LEU A 44 -20.43 9.24 -35.58
CA LEU A 44 -20.15 7.90 -35.09
C LEU A 44 -20.92 7.66 -33.79
N PHE A 45 -21.67 6.59 -33.76
CA PHE A 45 -22.25 6.03 -32.56
C PHE A 45 -21.67 4.64 -32.34
N SER A 46 -21.05 4.42 -31.21
CA SER A 46 -20.53 3.10 -30.81
C SER A 46 -20.94 2.82 -29.39
N SER A 47 -21.64 1.71 -29.18
CA SER A 47 -21.97 1.19 -27.84
C SER A 47 -21.33 -0.17 -27.70
N GLN A 48 -20.49 -0.32 -26.67
CA GLN A 48 -19.84 -1.58 -26.37
C GLN A 48 -20.09 -1.94 -24.91
N SER A 49 -20.51 -3.17 -24.68
CA SER A 49 -20.58 -3.72 -23.33
C SER A 49 -19.18 -4.17 -22.91
N PHE A 50 -18.79 -3.88 -21.71
CA PHE A 50 -17.56 -4.39 -21.11
C PHE A 50 -17.88 -5.17 -19.84
N SER A 51 -17.08 -6.17 -19.56
CA SER A 51 -17.02 -6.81 -18.25
C SER A 51 -15.57 -6.72 -17.75
N ALA A 52 -15.40 -6.15 -16.57
CA ALA A 52 -14.14 -6.15 -15.87
C ALA A 52 -14.23 -7.10 -14.68
N GLN A 53 -13.19 -7.87 -14.46
CA GLN A 53 -13.08 -8.76 -13.30
C GLN A 53 -11.97 -8.22 -12.40
N LEU A 54 -12.29 -7.99 -11.12
CA LEU A 54 -11.28 -7.81 -10.09
C LEU A 54 -10.77 -9.19 -9.69
N ALA A 55 -9.47 -9.40 -9.82
CA ALA A 55 -8.88 -10.68 -9.50
C ALA A 55 -9.10 -11.04 -8.03
N GLN A 56 -9.37 -12.31 -7.82
CA GLN A 56 -9.30 -12.90 -6.47
C GLN A 56 -7.92 -12.64 -5.87
N SER A 57 -7.87 -12.32 -4.57
CA SER A 57 -6.60 -12.23 -3.86
C SER A 57 -6.65 -12.94 -2.51
N THR A 58 -5.52 -13.54 -2.15
CA THR A 58 -5.33 -14.17 -0.84
C THR A 58 -4.03 -13.64 -0.25
N GLN A 59 -4.09 -13.15 0.97
CA GLN A 59 -2.94 -12.59 1.65
C GLN A 59 -2.79 -13.23 3.03
N PHE A 60 -1.58 -13.63 3.36
CA PHE A 60 -1.17 -14.12 4.68
C PHE A 60 -0.16 -13.15 5.26
N GLY A 61 -0.33 -12.84 6.53
CA GLY A 61 0.58 -11.96 7.26
C GLY A 61 0.98 -12.57 8.58
N PHE A 62 2.23 -12.34 8.91
CA PHE A 62 2.85 -12.70 10.18
C PHE A 62 3.51 -11.46 10.76
N SER A 63 3.32 -11.20 12.03
CA SER A 63 4.11 -10.19 12.74
C SER A 63 4.50 -10.68 14.13
N TYR A 64 5.71 -10.35 14.52
CA TYR A 64 6.24 -10.64 15.82
C TYR A 64 6.84 -9.37 16.42
N ALA A 65 6.32 -8.95 17.55
CA ALA A 65 6.79 -7.78 18.29
C ALA A 65 7.46 -8.20 19.58
N TRP A 66 8.64 -7.65 19.81
CA TRP A 66 9.43 -7.86 21.00
C TRP A 66 9.75 -6.53 21.68
N LYS A 67 9.28 -6.36 22.91
CA LYS A 67 9.66 -5.25 23.77
C LYS A 67 11.03 -5.55 24.36
N LEU A 68 12.02 -4.81 23.90
CA LEU A 68 13.39 -4.95 24.38
C LEU A 68 13.53 -4.49 25.84
N PRO A 69 14.57 -4.92 26.55
CA PRO A 69 14.84 -4.43 27.90
C PRO A 69 14.95 -2.92 27.93
N LYS A 70 14.36 -2.33 28.94
CA LYS A 70 14.51 -0.90 29.21
C LYS A 70 15.97 -0.54 29.39
N TYR A 71 16.38 0.58 28.85
CA TYR A 71 17.71 1.11 29.09
C TYR A 71 17.66 2.56 29.57
N LYS A 72 18.51 2.88 30.53
CA LYS A 72 18.63 4.27 31.02
C LYS A 72 19.60 5.03 30.12
N ARG A 73 19.17 6.17 29.66
CA ARG A 73 20.02 7.15 29.00
C ARG A 73 19.97 8.46 29.79
N GLN A 74 21.02 8.75 30.54
CA GLN A 74 21.04 9.86 31.47
C GLN A 74 19.96 9.69 32.56
N THR A 75 18.93 10.54 32.60
CA THR A 75 17.85 10.52 33.59
C THR A 75 16.57 9.82 33.09
N ARG A 76 16.60 9.20 31.87
CA ARG A 76 15.40 8.65 31.20
C ARG A 76 15.47 7.14 31.06
N GLU A 77 14.31 6.50 31.18
CA GLU A 77 14.10 5.11 30.78
C GLU A 77 13.44 5.09 29.40
N LEU A 78 14.09 4.46 28.43
CA LEU A 78 13.55 4.22 27.10
C LEU A 78 12.99 2.80 27.02
N HIS A 79 11.90 2.65 26.26
CA HIS A 79 11.19 1.40 26.05
C HIS A 79 11.28 1.02 24.56
N PRO A 80 12.39 0.43 24.12
CA PRO A 80 12.55 0.09 22.72
C PRO A 80 11.71 -1.13 22.35
N GLN A 81 11.26 -1.15 21.09
CA GLN A 81 10.52 -2.26 20.51
C GLN A 81 11.09 -2.62 19.15
N LEU A 82 11.21 -3.92 18.92
CA LEU A 82 11.56 -4.51 17.63
C LEU A 82 10.35 -5.27 17.11
N GLN A 83 10.04 -5.09 15.82
CA GLN A 83 8.97 -5.83 15.17
C GLN A 83 9.48 -6.45 13.88
N LEU A 84 9.13 -7.70 13.66
CA LEU A 84 9.39 -8.46 12.45
C LEU A 84 8.06 -8.64 11.72
N PHE A 85 8.08 -8.49 10.41
CA PHE A 85 6.93 -8.69 9.55
C PHE A 85 7.29 -9.63 8.42
N ALA A 86 6.37 -10.52 8.08
CA ALA A 86 6.43 -11.29 6.86
C ALA A 86 5.04 -11.31 6.24
N SER A 87 4.95 -11.18 4.93
CA SER A 87 3.67 -11.35 4.25
C SER A 87 3.86 -12.07 2.92
N TYR A 88 2.83 -12.82 2.55
CA TYR A 88 2.73 -13.50 1.27
C TYR A 88 1.35 -13.22 0.68
N SER A 89 1.32 -12.74 -0.55
CA SER A 89 0.10 -12.39 -1.25
C SER A 89 0.05 -13.10 -2.60
N LEU A 90 -1.09 -13.70 -2.88
CA LEU A 90 -1.41 -14.34 -4.16
C LEU A 90 -2.52 -13.53 -4.82
N PHE A 91 -2.36 -13.22 -6.07
CA PHE A 91 -3.34 -12.51 -6.88
C PHE A 91 -3.69 -13.34 -8.11
N GLY A 92 -4.97 -13.51 -8.37
CA GLY A 92 -5.48 -14.20 -9.54
C GLY A 92 -5.26 -13.41 -10.83
N SER A 93 -5.43 -14.07 -11.95
CA SER A 93 -5.40 -13.42 -13.26
C SER A 93 -6.65 -12.55 -13.44
N LEU A 94 -6.47 -11.43 -14.14
CA LEU A 94 -7.59 -10.64 -14.64
C LEU A 94 -7.92 -11.11 -16.05
N SER A 95 -9.09 -11.69 -16.24
CA SER A 95 -9.63 -11.91 -17.59
C SER A 95 -10.35 -10.64 -18.02
N GLN A 96 -9.74 -9.87 -18.92
CA GLN A 96 -10.42 -8.76 -19.57
C GLN A 96 -11.04 -9.24 -20.87
N ASN A 97 -12.31 -8.89 -21.08
CA ASN A 97 -12.91 -9.02 -22.39
C ASN A 97 -12.10 -8.15 -23.39
N GLN A 98 -11.60 -8.76 -24.45
CA GLN A 98 -10.55 -8.27 -25.36
C GLN A 98 -10.84 -6.91 -26.06
N ASN A 99 -11.99 -6.30 -25.83
CA ASN A 99 -12.45 -5.17 -26.63
C ASN A 99 -11.96 -3.79 -26.15
N LEU A 100 -11.38 -3.65 -24.95
CA LEU A 100 -10.99 -2.34 -24.40
C LEU A 100 -9.48 -2.10 -24.37
N LEU A 101 -8.68 -3.14 -24.21
CA LEU A 101 -7.20 -3.05 -24.18
C LEU A 101 -6.62 -4.29 -24.87
N THR A 102 -6.46 -4.21 -26.17
CA THR A 102 -5.76 -5.25 -26.94
C THR A 102 -4.29 -5.33 -26.49
N GLY A 103 -3.88 -6.47 -25.96
CA GLY A 103 -2.49 -6.82 -25.89
C GLY A 103 -1.87 -7.15 -24.53
N PHE A 104 -2.61 -7.14 -23.43
CA PHE A 104 -2.05 -7.50 -22.10
C PHE A 104 -2.77 -8.71 -21.50
N ASP A 105 -2.15 -9.86 -21.62
CA ASP A 105 -2.53 -11.02 -20.83
C ASP A 105 -2.03 -10.83 -19.40
N GLN A 106 -2.94 -10.72 -18.44
CA GLN A 106 -2.58 -10.67 -17.04
C GLN A 106 -2.58 -12.09 -16.48
N LYS A 107 -1.44 -12.53 -16.00
CA LYS A 107 -1.27 -13.81 -15.30
C LYS A 107 -1.40 -13.64 -13.79
N ASN A 108 -1.63 -14.76 -13.12
CA ASN A 108 -1.52 -14.82 -11.67
C ASN A 108 -0.14 -14.31 -11.24
N TYR A 109 -0.12 -13.53 -10.18
CA TYR A 109 1.14 -13.03 -9.64
C TYR A 109 1.16 -13.17 -8.12
N ASN A 110 2.36 -13.20 -7.59
CA ASN A 110 2.58 -13.31 -6.16
C ASN A 110 3.52 -12.21 -5.66
N ARG A 111 3.41 -11.94 -4.38
CA ARG A 111 4.32 -11.03 -3.67
C ARG A 111 4.67 -11.60 -2.32
N MET A 112 5.94 -11.64 -2.02
CA MET A 112 6.50 -11.97 -0.72
C MET A 112 7.22 -10.75 -0.18
N SER A 113 7.05 -10.44 1.10
CA SER A 113 7.77 -9.34 1.74
C SER A 113 8.16 -9.68 3.17
N PHE A 114 9.31 -9.15 3.56
CA PHE A 114 9.86 -9.22 4.91
C PHE A 114 10.22 -7.83 5.36
N GLY A 115 10.03 -7.56 6.63
CA GLY A 115 10.34 -6.24 7.20
C GLY A 115 10.76 -6.33 8.65
N LEU A 116 11.60 -5.38 9.02
CA LEU A 116 12.04 -5.12 10.37
C LEU A 116 11.69 -3.67 10.71
N GLN A 117 11.09 -3.46 11.86
CA GLN A 117 10.84 -2.13 12.40
C GLN A 117 11.47 -2.03 13.79
N TYR A 118 12.24 -0.98 14.00
CA TYR A 118 12.79 -0.61 15.29
C TYR A 118 12.23 0.74 15.72
N GLN A 119 11.72 0.79 16.92
CA GLN A 119 11.20 2.00 17.55
C GLN A 119 11.92 2.19 18.89
N PRO A 120 12.78 3.21 19.03
CA PRO A 120 13.56 3.44 20.27
C PRO A 120 12.68 3.69 21.49
N GLU A 121 11.55 4.36 21.31
CA GLU A 121 10.55 4.59 22.35
C GLU A 121 9.15 4.34 21.80
N PHE A 122 8.52 3.21 22.14
CA PHE A 122 7.18 2.90 21.67
C PHE A 122 6.08 3.67 22.41
N LYS A 123 6.39 4.22 23.61
CA LYS A 123 5.49 5.08 24.38
C LYS A 123 5.67 6.57 24.04
N VAL A 124 5.92 6.84 22.79
CA VAL A 124 6.22 8.20 22.28
C VAL A 124 5.18 9.24 22.72
N ILE A 125 3.90 8.85 22.75
CA ILE A 125 2.80 9.76 23.13
C ILE A 125 2.92 10.20 24.60
N GLU A 126 3.35 9.29 25.47
CA GLU A 126 3.50 9.58 26.91
C GLU A 126 4.74 10.45 27.20
N ASN A 127 5.80 10.24 26.43
CA ASN A 127 7.14 10.79 26.73
C ASN A 127 7.63 11.87 25.76
N ILE A 128 6.74 12.36 24.91
CA ILE A 128 7.12 13.14 23.72
C ILE A 128 7.93 14.40 24.00
N ALA A 129 7.59 15.12 25.05
CA ALA A 129 8.26 16.38 25.41
C ALA A 129 9.73 16.18 25.80
N THR A 130 10.07 14.98 26.22
CA THR A 130 11.39 14.66 26.77
C THR A 130 12.30 13.92 25.80
N LEU A 131 11.79 13.44 24.66
CA LEU A 131 12.53 12.64 23.67
C LEU A 131 13.36 13.52 22.73
N LYS A 132 14.57 13.05 22.39
CA LYS A 132 15.37 13.62 21.31
C LYS A 132 14.74 13.28 19.94
N PRO A 133 14.99 14.06 18.88
CA PRO A 133 14.40 13.80 17.56
C PRO A 133 14.60 12.36 17.06
N LEU A 134 15.80 11.80 17.19
CA LEU A 134 16.12 10.44 16.77
C LEU A 134 15.42 9.36 17.62
N GLU A 135 15.08 9.65 18.86
CA GLU A 135 14.37 8.73 19.75
C GLU A 135 12.87 8.65 19.43
N LYS A 136 12.35 9.66 18.72
CA LYS A 136 10.96 9.71 18.25
C LYS A 136 10.76 8.96 16.93
N LEU A 137 11.84 8.77 16.16
CA LEU A 137 11.76 8.14 14.85
C LEU A 137 11.50 6.64 14.96
N THR A 138 10.65 6.15 14.10
CA THR A 138 10.51 4.72 13.79
C THR A 138 11.37 4.40 12.58
N TYR A 139 12.26 3.43 12.71
CA TYR A 139 13.15 2.97 11.65
C TYR A 139 12.61 1.70 11.04
N ARG A 140 12.59 1.61 9.72
CA ARG A 140 12.08 0.45 8.99
C ARG A 140 13.06 0.04 7.90
N VAL A 141 13.25 -1.26 7.76
CA VAL A 141 13.95 -1.84 6.62
C VAL A 141 13.14 -3.03 6.14
N GLY A 142 13.07 -3.23 4.84
CA GLY A 142 12.31 -4.34 4.28
C GLY A 142 12.90 -4.82 2.96
N TYR A 143 12.55 -6.04 2.61
CA TYR A 143 12.81 -6.67 1.33
C TYR A 143 11.51 -7.20 0.77
N TYR A 144 11.34 -7.08 -0.54
CA TYR A 144 10.23 -7.72 -1.23
C TYR A 144 10.68 -8.34 -2.54
N GLN A 145 9.96 -9.37 -2.91
CA GLN A 145 10.04 -10.02 -4.21
C GLN A 145 8.63 -10.26 -4.72
N GLN A 146 8.38 -9.95 -5.98
CA GLN A 146 7.08 -10.18 -6.62
C GLN A 146 7.24 -10.57 -8.08
N THR A 147 6.31 -11.37 -8.57
CA THR A 147 6.07 -11.49 -10.01
C THR A 147 5.09 -10.41 -10.41
N LEU A 148 5.22 -9.86 -11.60
CA LEU A 148 4.31 -8.82 -12.09
C LEU A 148 3.19 -9.44 -12.93
N PRO A 149 1.99 -8.82 -12.98
CA PRO A 149 0.85 -9.40 -13.68
C PRO A 149 1.01 -9.41 -15.22
N TYR A 150 1.92 -8.63 -15.76
CA TYR A 150 2.13 -8.52 -17.19
C TYR A 150 3.26 -9.42 -17.70
N THR A 151 3.12 -9.84 -18.95
CA THR A 151 4.07 -10.73 -19.61
C THR A 151 4.61 -10.10 -20.88
N ASN A 152 5.83 -10.48 -21.24
CA ASN A 152 6.37 -10.26 -22.57
C ASN A 152 6.65 -11.63 -23.21
N SER A 153 6.01 -11.89 -24.35
CA SER A 153 6.15 -13.19 -25.05
C SER A 153 5.86 -14.39 -24.13
N GLY A 154 4.86 -14.26 -23.24
CA GLY A 154 4.47 -15.32 -22.31
C GLY A 154 5.33 -15.45 -21.04
N ILE A 155 6.41 -14.68 -20.90
CA ILE A 155 7.30 -14.69 -19.73
C ILE A 155 6.93 -13.52 -18.80
N GLN A 156 6.68 -13.82 -17.53
CA GLN A 156 6.37 -12.82 -16.52
C GLN A 156 7.62 -12.06 -16.08
N TYR A 157 7.45 -10.78 -15.78
CA TYR A 157 8.48 -9.96 -15.14
C TYR A 157 8.58 -10.28 -13.66
N GLU A 158 9.79 -10.28 -13.15
CA GLU A 158 10.08 -10.37 -11.72
C GLU A 158 10.63 -9.05 -11.23
N GLU A 159 10.22 -8.67 -10.03
CA GLU A 159 10.69 -7.47 -9.36
C GLU A 159 11.10 -7.80 -7.94
N GLN A 160 12.23 -7.28 -7.52
CA GLN A 160 12.71 -7.37 -6.15
C GLN A 160 13.28 -6.04 -5.70
N GLY A 161 13.21 -5.77 -4.40
CA GLY A 161 13.71 -4.51 -3.90
C GLY A 161 13.93 -4.47 -2.40
N LEU A 162 14.79 -3.55 -2.01
CA LEU A 162 15.03 -3.17 -0.63
C LEU A 162 14.32 -1.85 -0.32
N THR A 163 13.75 -1.74 0.85
CA THR A 163 13.08 -0.54 1.32
C THR A 163 13.70 -0.07 2.63
N ILE A 164 13.89 1.24 2.74
CA ILE A 164 14.30 1.90 3.99
C ILE A 164 13.26 2.97 4.30
N GLY A 165 12.80 3.04 5.54
CA GLY A 165 11.75 3.97 5.92
C GLY A 165 11.96 4.58 7.29
N PHE A 166 11.45 5.82 7.43
CA PHE A 166 11.44 6.56 8.67
C PHE A 166 10.01 7.05 8.94
N GLY A 167 9.56 6.85 10.18
CA GLY A 167 8.28 7.36 10.65
C GLY A 167 8.49 8.38 11.75
N LEU A 168 7.96 9.59 11.59
CA LEU A 168 7.97 10.63 12.61
C LEU A 168 6.55 10.83 13.13
N PRO A 169 6.28 10.64 14.42
CA PRO A 169 4.99 10.99 14.99
C PRO A 169 4.78 12.50 14.90
N LEU A 170 3.67 12.91 14.31
CA LEU A 170 3.25 14.31 14.25
C LEU A 170 2.50 14.64 15.54
N LEU A 171 2.98 15.62 16.24
CA LEU A 171 2.62 15.92 17.61
C LEU A 171 1.54 16.98 17.73
N ALA A 172 0.31 16.56 17.79
CA ALA A 172 -0.67 17.24 18.62
C ALA A 172 -0.94 16.30 19.82
N GLN A 173 -0.95 16.82 20.99
CA GLN A 173 -0.80 16.15 22.32
C GLN A 173 -1.47 14.78 22.55
N VAL A 174 -2.27 14.23 21.68
CA VAL A 174 -2.96 12.93 21.81
C VAL A 174 -3.26 12.29 20.45
N SER A 175 -2.60 12.71 19.38
CA SER A 175 -2.84 12.24 18.02
C SER A 175 -1.87 11.13 17.64
N LEU A 176 -2.39 10.06 17.06
CA LEU A 176 -1.60 8.99 16.43
C LEU A 176 -1.13 9.36 15.00
N SER A 177 -1.17 10.64 14.68
CA SER A 177 -0.74 11.15 13.37
C SER A 177 0.75 10.95 13.16
N SER A 178 1.14 10.59 11.96
CA SER A 178 2.55 10.35 11.61
C SER A 178 2.88 10.77 10.19
N LEU A 179 4.09 11.27 10.01
CA LEU A 179 4.74 11.48 8.71
C LEU A 179 5.67 10.30 8.46
N ASN A 180 5.51 9.63 7.33
CA ASN A 180 6.36 8.51 6.95
C ASN A 180 7.07 8.83 5.64
N VAL A 181 8.37 8.58 5.60
CA VAL A 181 9.22 8.72 4.42
C VAL A 181 9.85 7.37 4.15
N GLY A 182 9.79 6.92 2.91
CA GLY A 182 10.38 5.65 2.49
C GLY A 182 11.15 5.80 1.19
N LEU A 183 12.27 5.08 1.10
CA LEU A 183 13.07 4.92 -0.10
C LEU A 183 13.04 3.45 -0.50
N THR A 184 12.92 3.20 -1.79
CA THR A 184 12.92 1.86 -2.38
C THR A 184 14.01 1.80 -3.44
N PHE A 185 14.85 0.78 -3.35
CA PHE A 185 15.86 0.45 -4.35
C PHE A 185 15.47 -0.90 -4.93
N GLY A 186 15.11 -0.94 -6.18
CA GLY A 186 14.56 -2.13 -6.79
C GLY A 186 15.19 -2.46 -8.13
N GLN A 187 14.99 -3.71 -8.51
CA GLN A 187 15.39 -4.25 -9.78
C GLN A 187 14.23 -5.04 -10.35
N ARG A 188 14.00 -4.84 -11.62
CA ARG A 188 13.02 -5.56 -12.42
C ARG A 188 13.74 -6.29 -13.54
N SER A 189 13.39 -7.54 -13.77
CA SER A 189 14.05 -8.36 -14.80
C SER A 189 13.07 -9.36 -15.40
N ILE A 190 13.45 -9.87 -16.57
CA ILE A 190 12.86 -11.07 -17.17
C ILE A 190 13.74 -12.26 -16.77
N PRO A 191 13.18 -13.42 -16.40
CA PRO A 191 13.95 -14.59 -15.98
C PRO A 191 15.01 -15.06 -17.02
N THR A 192 14.79 -14.77 -18.30
CA THR A 192 15.75 -15.07 -19.40
C THR A 192 17.01 -14.20 -19.36
N GLY A 193 17.08 -13.19 -18.49
CA GLY A 193 18.26 -12.34 -18.35
C GLY A 193 18.51 -11.30 -19.45
N ILE A 194 17.66 -11.28 -20.49
CA ILE A 194 17.83 -10.39 -21.68
C ILE A 194 17.57 -8.92 -21.31
N TRP A 195 16.74 -8.68 -20.30
CA TRP A 195 16.38 -7.34 -19.90
C TRP A 195 16.41 -7.18 -18.38
N LYS A 196 16.99 -6.10 -17.93
CA LYS A 196 17.13 -5.75 -16.52
C LYS A 196 17.03 -4.24 -16.34
N GLU A 197 16.17 -3.81 -15.44
CA GLU A 197 15.97 -2.42 -15.08
C GLU A 197 16.23 -2.24 -13.59
N GLN A 198 16.90 -1.16 -13.22
CA GLN A 198 17.05 -0.74 -11.84
C GLN A 198 16.26 0.55 -11.62
N PHE A 199 15.62 0.68 -10.48
CA PHE A 199 14.87 1.87 -10.14
C PHE A 199 15.06 2.29 -8.68
N ILE A 200 14.91 3.59 -8.46
CA ILE A 200 14.88 4.18 -7.13
C ILE A 200 13.53 4.88 -7.00
N GLY A 201 12.81 4.57 -5.92
CA GLY A 201 11.53 5.18 -5.59
C GLY A 201 11.59 5.90 -4.26
N ALA A 202 10.91 7.04 -4.16
CA ALA A 202 10.67 7.73 -2.91
C ALA A 202 9.17 7.81 -2.66
N ARG A 203 8.76 7.61 -1.39
CA ARG A 203 7.37 7.70 -0.96
C ARG A 203 7.28 8.53 0.30
N VAL A 204 6.36 9.48 0.31
CA VAL A 204 5.99 10.26 1.49
C VAL A 204 4.52 10.00 1.77
N SER A 205 4.18 9.73 3.01
CA SER A 205 2.79 9.55 3.43
C SER A 205 2.54 10.20 4.79
N ILE A 206 1.36 10.80 4.92
CA ILE A 206 0.89 11.40 6.16
C ILE A 206 -0.33 10.60 6.63
N ILE A 207 -0.27 10.12 7.84
CA ILE A 207 -1.41 9.51 8.52
C ILE A 207 -1.94 10.56 9.49
N LEU A 208 -3.17 10.98 9.28
CA LEU A 208 -3.87 11.88 10.20
C LEU A 208 -4.86 11.04 11.01
N ALA A 209 -4.67 10.97 12.31
CA ALA A 209 -5.59 10.33 13.21
C ALA A 209 -6.21 11.39 14.12
N PRO A 210 -7.54 11.43 14.25
CA PRO A 210 -8.19 12.37 15.14
C PRO A 210 -7.72 12.15 16.57
N SER A 211 -7.57 13.22 17.33
CA SER A 211 -7.27 13.11 18.76
C SER A 211 -8.49 12.58 19.49
N ASN A 212 -8.27 11.87 20.61
CA ASN A 212 -9.37 11.37 21.45
C ASN A 212 -10.26 12.48 21.99
N PHE A 213 -9.84 13.75 21.90
CA PHE A 213 -10.61 14.95 22.31
C PHE A 213 -11.44 15.54 21.18
N GLU A 214 -11.25 15.13 19.92
CA GLU A 214 -12.05 15.60 18.81
C GLU A 214 -13.40 14.91 18.80
N LYS A 215 -14.45 15.69 19.00
CA LYS A 215 -15.83 15.23 19.10
C LYS A 215 -16.49 14.86 17.75
N TRP A 216 -15.72 14.60 16.72
CA TRP A 216 -16.22 14.34 15.35
C TRP A 216 -17.18 13.15 15.27
N PHE A 217 -17.06 12.17 16.17
CA PHE A 217 -17.90 10.99 16.22
C PHE A 217 -18.83 10.92 17.43
N ARG A 218 -19.00 11.99 18.19
CA ARG A 218 -20.02 11.99 19.22
C ARG A 218 -21.38 12.03 18.55
N LYS A 219 -22.16 10.95 18.75
CA LYS A 219 -23.57 10.91 18.43
C LYS A 219 -24.20 12.16 19.03
N ARG A 220 -24.82 13.03 18.20
CA ARG A 220 -25.64 14.12 18.70
C ARG A 220 -26.75 13.47 19.51
N GLN A 221 -26.80 13.68 20.80
CA GLN A 221 -28.01 13.46 21.59
C GLN A 221 -28.96 14.54 21.09
N LEU A 222 -29.98 14.12 20.38
CA LEU A 222 -31.16 14.94 20.12
C LEU A 222 -31.97 14.84 21.40
N ASP A 223 -31.98 15.91 22.20
CA ASP A 223 -32.90 16.12 23.30
C ASP A 223 -34.32 16.34 22.75
#